data_0b50bfe8f19c22bdf8a8d20f0945e5fd
#
_entry.id   0b50bfe8f19c22bdf8a8d20f0945e5fd
#
_cell.length_a   1.000
_cell.length_b   1.000
_cell.length_c   1.000
_cell.angle_alpha   90.00
_cell.angle_beta   90.00
_cell.angle_gamma   90.00
#
_symmetry.space_group_name_H-M   'P 1'
#
loop_
_entity.id
_entity.type
_entity.pdbx_description
1 polymer ?
#
loop_
_entity_poly.entity_id
_entity_poly.type
_entity_poly.pdbx_seq_one_letter_code
_entity_poly.pdbx_strand_id
1 'polypeptide(L)'
;MSGNTFGTIFKLTTFGESHGLAMGAIVDGCPPNIELNEEIIQAELDRRKPGQSKHVTQRKEPDRVEILSGVFEGKTTGTPIGLLIKNTDQKSKDYEDIKDKLRPGHADYTYFKKYGIRDYRGGGRASARETVMRVAGGAIAKKILSSMKIKISGGVVQIGSVKAKSIDLSAVPDNSFSFADSSKINELEDFFNKLRKEQDSIGAKILVRIEGLMPGIGSPVFSKLDAELAKSMMGVNAVKAVELGSGTKVVEMKGSENRDLIKKDGFETNNSGGILGGISNGDDIDIFVSLKPTSSISQSTKTVDTENNEVDLQVKGRHDPCVGLRATPILEAMVAMCILDQILLDRGQCSNVDRDL
;
A
#
# COMPACT_ATOMS: atom_id res chain seq x y z
N MET A 1 15.80 13.69 9.69
CA MET A 1 15.70 12.20 9.70
C MET A 1 15.45 11.71 8.29
N SER A 2 16.05 10.61 7.87
CA SER A 2 15.77 9.99 6.57
C SER A 2 14.39 9.31 6.62
N GLY A 3 13.60 9.42 5.54
CA GLY A 3 12.26 8.85 5.46
C GLY A 3 12.22 7.35 5.13
N ASN A 4 13.14 6.54 5.69
CA ASN A 4 13.25 5.10 5.39
C ASN A 4 12.72 4.19 6.50
N THR A 5 12.24 4.79 7.60
CA THR A 5 11.66 4.08 8.75
C THR A 5 10.21 4.52 8.94
N PHE A 6 9.31 3.55 9.12
CA PHE A 6 7.90 3.71 9.45
C PHE A 6 7.65 3.14 10.85
N GLY A 7 6.66 3.69 11.59
CA GLY A 7 6.24 3.24 12.91
C GLY A 7 7.01 3.86 14.07
N THR A 8 6.45 3.70 15.26
CA THR A 8 6.98 4.23 16.53
C THR A 8 7.49 3.12 17.43
N ILE A 9 6.68 2.09 17.70
CA ILE A 9 7.06 0.87 18.43
C ILE A 9 7.31 -0.25 17.42
N PHE A 10 6.28 -0.60 16.61
CA PHE A 10 6.45 -1.54 15.50
C PHE A 10 7.06 -0.81 14.32
N LYS A 11 8.37 -0.91 14.16
CA LYS A 11 9.13 -0.17 13.14
C LYS A 11 9.49 -1.06 11.97
N LEU A 12 9.38 -0.48 10.78
CA LEU A 12 9.92 -1.06 9.54
C LEU A 12 10.93 -0.09 8.93
N THR A 13 12.20 -0.50 8.86
CA THR A 13 13.24 0.23 8.12
C THR A 13 13.58 -0.53 6.85
N THR A 14 13.45 0.10 5.67
CA THR A 14 13.71 -0.54 4.37
C THR A 14 14.96 0.00 3.70
N PHE A 15 15.67 -0.84 2.95
CA PHE A 15 16.85 -0.49 2.16
C PHE A 15 16.91 -1.31 0.85
N GLY A 16 17.85 -0.95 -0.02
CA GLY A 16 18.03 -1.57 -1.33
C GLY A 16 17.29 -0.82 -2.46
N GLU A 17 17.73 -1.02 -3.68
CA GLU A 17 17.21 -0.41 -4.91
C GLU A 17 16.64 -1.45 -5.86
N SER A 18 15.72 -1.02 -6.75
CA SER A 18 14.98 -1.91 -7.66
C SER A 18 15.87 -2.72 -8.61
N HIS A 19 17.06 -2.22 -8.93
CA HIS A 19 18.07 -2.85 -9.79
C HIS A 19 19.39 -3.08 -9.05
N GLY A 20 19.40 -2.96 -7.70
CA GLY A 20 20.49 -3.41 -6.84
C GLY A 20 20.48 -4.93 -6.64
N LEU A 21 21.38 -5.43 -5.81
CA LEU A 21 21.53 -6.87 -5.54
C LEU A 21 20.30 -7.46 -4.85
N ALA A 22 19.75 -6.72 -3.89
CA ALA A 22 18.62 -7.17 -3.06
C ALA A 22 17.83 -5.98 -2.52
N MET A 23 16.62 -6.28 -2.03
CA MET A 23 15.82 -5.44 -1.16
C MET A 23 15.89 -6.03 0.24
N GLY A 24 16.00 -5.19 1.25
CA GLY A 24 16.01 -5.65 2.63
C GLY A 24 15.16 -4.78 3.55
N ALA A 25 14.81 -5.36 4.69
CA ALA A 25 14.12 -4.65 5.76
C ALA A 25 14.56 -5.15 7.13
N ILE A 26 14.41 -4.26 8.11
CA ILE A 26 14.50 -4.58 9.52
C ILE A 26 13.14 -4.24 10.14
N VAL A 27 12.49 -5.24 10.74
CA VAL A 27 11.32 -5.05 11.60
C VAL A 27 11.79 -5.08 13.05
N ASP A 28 11.55 -3.98 13.76
CA ASP A 28 11.88 -3.84 15.18
C ASP A 28 10.61 -3.61 16.00
N GLY A 29 10.63 -3.97 17.30
CA GLY A 29 9.47 -3.85 18.19
C GLY A 29 8.36 -4.88 17.94
N CYS A 30 8.66 -5.96 17.21
CA CYS A 30 7.73 -7.09 17.08
C CYS A 30 7.60 -7.83 18.42
N PRO A 31 6.39 -8.07 18.95
CA PRO A 31 6.21 -8.87 20.16
C PRO A 31 6.82 -10.28 20.05
N PRO A 32 7.37 -10.84 21.14
CA PRO A 32 7.89 -12.20 21.13
C PRO A 32 6.79 -13.26 21.11
N ASN A 33 7.19 -14.53 20.87
CA ASN A 33 6.34 -15.73 20.86
C ASN A 33 5.23 -15.75 19.81
N ILE A 34 5.35 -14.94 18.74
CA ILE A 34 4.47 -15.01 17.58
C ILE A 34 4.99 -16.07 16.61
N GLU A 35 4.13 -16.96 16.18
CA GLU A 35 4.44 -17.96 15.15
C GLU A 35 4.77 -17.26 13.83
N LEU A 36 6.00 -17.47 13.32
CA LEU A 36 6.49 -16.81 12.11
C LEU A 36 7.50 -17.70 11.38
N ASN A 37 7.30 -17.83 10.08
CA ASN A 37 8.21 -18.44 9.13
C ASN A 37 8.14 -17.72 7.78
N GLU A 38 8.98 -18.12 6.83
CA GLU A 38 9.00 -17.53 5.49
C GLU A 38 7.69 -17.73 4.73
N GLU A 39 7.00 -18.86 4.91
CA GLU A 39 5.75 -19.19 4.21
C GLU A 39 4.62 -18.21 4.56
N ILE A 40 4.53 -17.79 5.81
CA ILE A 40 3.55 -16.78 6.27
C ILE A 40 3.76 -15.46 5.55
N ILE A 41 5.01 -15.02 5.42
CA ILE A 41 5.36 -13.78 4.73
C ILE A 41 5.19 -13.96 3.22
N GLN A 42 5.60 -15.11 2.67
CA GLN A 42 5.55 -15.41 1.25
C GLN A 42 4.12 -15.39 0.71
N ALA A 43 3.15 -15.87 1.47
CA ALA A 43 1.74 -15.84 1.07
C ALA A 43 1.25 -14.42 0.75
N GLU A 44 1.64 -13.41 1.53
CA GLU A 44 1.30 -12.02 1.25
C GLU A 44 2.12 -11.43 0.08
N LEU A 45 3.40 -11.80 -0.02
CA LEU A 45 4.26 -11.42 -1.14
C LEU A 45 3.73 -11.97 -2.46
N ASP A 46 3.22 -13.20 -2.46
CA ASP A 46 2.65 -13.85 -3.63
C ASP A 46 1.41 -13.12 -4.15
N ARG A 47 0.59 -12.52 -3.30
CA ARG A 47 -0.53 -11.65 -3.69
C ARG A 47 -0.07 -10.37 -4.41
N ARG A 48 1.12 -9.87 -4.11
CA ARG A 48 1.69 -8.63 -4.67
C ARG A 48 2.50 -8.84 -5.95
N LYS A 49 3.15 -9.99 -6.12
CA LYS A 49 4.12 -10.22 -7.20
C LYS A 49 3.55 -9.97 -8.60
N PRO A 50 4.37 -9.57 -9.59
CA PRO A 50 3.93 -9.42 -10.97
C PRO A 50 3.56 -10.77 -11.61
N GLY A 51 2.85 -10.72 -12.76
CA GLY A 51 2.56 -11.92 -13.56
C GLY A 51 1.33 -12.71 -13.12
N GLN A 52 0.54 -12.25 -12.15
CA GLN A 52 -0.66 -12.93 -11.67
C GLN A 52 -1.86 -12.86 -12.63
N SER A 53 -1.87 -11.88 -13.53
CA SER A 53 -2.90 -11.76 -14.55
C SER A 53 -2.32 -11.23 -15.87
N LYS A 54 -3.06 -11.43 -16.98
CA LYS A 54 -2.71 -10.87 -18.30
C LYS A 54 -2.75 -9.33 -18.34
N HIS A 55 -3.27 -8.68 -17.31
CA HIS A 55 -3.46 -7.23 -17.21
C HIS A 55 -2.37 -6.52 -16.40
N VAL A 56 -1.40 -7.26 -15.86
CA VAL A 56 -0.24 -6.73 -15.15
C VAL A 56 1.05 -7.02 -15.89
N THR A 57 2.13 -6.35 -15.51
CA THR A 57 3.45 -6.59 -16.09
C THR A 57 3.85 -8.08 -16.00
N GLN A 58 4.42 -8.60 -17.08
CA GLN A 58 4.87 -10.00 -17.20
C GLN A 58 6.29 -10.20 -16.66
N ARG A 59 6.73 -9.35 -15.75
CA ARG A 59 7.99 -9.50 -15.05
C ARG A 59 7.95 -10.75 -14.17
N LYS A 60 9.03 -11.51 -14.11
CA LYS A 60 9.11 -12.76 -13.33
C LYS A 60 10.04 -12.56 -12.13
N GLU A 61 9.49 -12.08 -11.04
CA GLU A 61 10.21 -11.98 -9.76
C GLU A 61 9.57 -12.98 -8.77
N PRO A 62 10.31 -13.94 -8.26
CA PRO A 62 9.76 -14.91 -7.30
C PRO A 62 9.49 -14.28 -5.93
N ASP A 63 10.12 -13.13 -5.63
CA ASP A 63 10.02 -12.39 -4.37
C ASP A 63 10.24 -13.30 -3.14
N ARG A 64 11.15 -14.26 -3.24
CA ARG A 64 11.49 -15.17 -2.15
C ARG A 64 12.11 -14.40 -0.99
N VAL A 65 11.43 -14.45 0.16
CA VAL A 65 11.91 -13.84 1.40
C VAL A 65 12.83 -14.82 2.14
N GLU A 66 13.89 -14.28 2.72
CA GLU A 66 14.78 -14.95 3.67
C GLU A 66 14.66 -14.23 5.02
N ILE A 67 14.42 -14.97 6.12
CA ILE A 67 14.48 -14.42 7.48
C ILE A 67 15.90 -14.63 8.01
N LEU A 68 16.60 -13.53 8.32
CA LEU A 68 18.01 -13.56 8.72
C LEU A 68 18.21 -13.54 10.24
N SER A 69 17.21 -13.07 11.00
CA SER A 69 17.27 -12.92 12.47
C SER A 69 15.89 -12.74 13.07
N GLY A 70 15.79 -12.75 14.40
CA GLY A 70 14.59 -12.42 15.16
C GLY A 70 13.55 -13.53 15.25
N VAL A 71 13.86 -14.72 14.75
CA VAL A 71 13.02 -15.93 14.84
C VAL A 71 13.85 -17.10 15.33
N PHE A 72 13.31 -17.85 16.29
CA PHE A 72 13.91 -19.09 16.83
C PHE A 72 12.81 -20.14 17.02
N GLU A 73 13.04 -21.34 16.52
CA GLU A 73 12.07 -22.45 16.55
C GLU A 73 10.66 -22.06 16.05
N GLY A 74 10.60 -21.26 14.96
CA GLY A 74 9.36 -20.82 14.35
C GLY A 74 8.60 -19.73 15.13
N LYS A 75 9.23 -19.09 16.11
CA LYS A 75 8.63 -18.02 16.92
C LYS A 75 9.51 -16.76 16.94
N THR A 76 8.89 -15.60 16.98
CA THR A 76 9.59 -14.33 17.16
C THR A 76 10.24 -14.26 18.54
N THR A 77 11.44 -13.66 18.60
CA THR A 77 12.23 -13.56 19.83
C THR A 77 12.06 -12.23 20.56
N GLY A 78 11.37 -11.24 19.94
CA GLY A 78 11.32 -9.86 20.43
C GLY A 78 12.53 -9.01 20.04
N THR A 79 13.52 -9.59 19.35
CA THR A 79 14.67 -8.87 18.78
C THR A 79 14.43 -8.51 17.31
N PRO A 80 15.24 -7.64 16.67
CA PRO A 80 15.00 -7.22 15.30
C PRO A 80 14.95 -8.39 14.31
N ILE A 81 13.91 -8.40 13.47
CA ILE A 81 13.72 -9.37 12.39
C ILE A 81 14.34 -8.81 11.13
N GLY A 82 15.42 -9.42 10.66
CA GLY A 82 16.05 -9.08 9.39
C GLY A 82 15.42 -9.85 8.25
N LEU A 83 15.01 -9.14 7.19
CA LEU A 83 14.38 -9.69 6.00
C LEU A 83 15.18 -9.33 4.76
N LEU A 84 15.36 -10.29 3.84
CA LEU A 84 16.05 -10.10 2.57
C LEU A 84 15.28 -10.74 1.41
N ILE A 85 15.24 -10.04 0.27
CA ILE A 85 14.71 -10.54 -1.00
C ILE A 85 15.71 -10.19 -2.11
N LYS A 86 16.25 -11.20 -2.79
CA LYS A 86 17.19 -11.03 -3.91
C LYS A 86 16.43 -10.55 -5.16
N ASN A 87 17.04 -9.62 -5.91
CA ASN A 87 16.54 -9.22 -7.22
C ASN A 87 17.08 -10.21 -8.29
N THR A 88 16.20 -10.78 -9.11
CA THR A 88 16.56 -11.83 -10.06
C THR A 88 16.27 -11.49 -11.53
N ASP A 89 15.25 -10.67 -11.83
CA ASP A 89 14.84 -10.30 -13.21
C ASP A 89 15.08 -8.79 -13.49
N GLN A 90 16.23 -8.28 -13.07
CA GLN A 90 16.63 -6.90 -13.34
C GLN A 90 17.26 -6.79 -14.74
N LYS A 91 16.72 -5.88 -15.58
CA LYS A 91 17.24 -5.60 -16.93
C LYS A 91 17.74 -4.17 -17.00
N SER A 92 18.91 -3.91 -16.45
CA SER A 92 19.52 -2.56 -16.40
C SER A 92 19.77 -1.97 -17.80
N LYS A 93 19.99 -2.82 -18.82
CA LYS A 93 20.19 -2.40 -20.23
C LYS A 93 18.98 -1.67 -20.81
N ASP A 94 17.76 -1.93 -20.34
CA ASP A 94 16.55 -1.27 -20.82
C ASP A 94 16.51 0.24 -20.49
N TYR A 95 17.42 0.72 -19.63
CA TYR A 95 17.47 2.11 -19.18
C TYR A 95 18.68 2.90 -19.69
N GLU A 96 19.60 2.29 -20.45
CA GLU A 96 20.78 2.97 -21.00
C GLU A 96 20.41 4.14 -21.92
N ASP A 97 19.43 3.94 -22.81
CA ASP A 97 18.98 4.95 -23.80
C ASP A 97 18.30 6.17 -23.14
N ILE A 98 17.98 6.08 -21.85
CA ILE A 98 17.25 7.12 -21.10
C ILE A 98 17.98 7.57 -19.84
N LYS A 99 19.27 7.19 -19.68
CA LYS A 99 20.05 7.49 -18.49
C LYS A 99 20.12 8.99 -18.17
N ASP A 100 20.20 9.82 -19.17
CA ASP A 100 20.32 11.28 -19.04
C ASP A 100 18.98 12.01 -19.16
N LYS A 101 17.88 11.28 -19.52
CA LYS A 101 16.56 11.86 -19.71
C LYS A 101 15.71 11.78 -18.44
N LEU A 102 14.91 12.81 -18.17
CA LEU A 102 14.05 12.89 -17.00
C LEU A 102 12.61 12.49 -17.36
N ARG A 103 12.13 11.36 -16.87
CA ARG A 103 10.81 10.84 -17.20
C ARG A 103 9.70 11.72 -16.60
N PRO A 104 8.75 12.25 -17.41
CA PRO A 104 7.62 13.01 -16.92
C PRO A 104 6.76 12.20 -15.93
N GLY A 105 6.30 12.84 -14.85
CA GLY A 105 5.48 12.19 -13.82
C GLY A 105 6.20 11.14 -12.96
N HIS A 106 7.49 10.86 -13.23
CA HIS A 106 8.35 10.00 -12.42
C HIS A 106 9.21 10.83 -11.44
N ALA A 107 9.89 10.18 -10.50
CA ALA A 107 10.70 10.86 -9.49
C ALA A 107 12.11 11.28 -9.97
N ASP A 108 12.47 11.07 -11.23
CA ASP A 108 13.81 11.32 -11.75
C ASP A 108 14.30 12.75 -11.48
N TYR A 109 13.47 13.74 -11.83
CA TYR A 109 13.79 15.16 -11.63
C TYR A 109 13.99 15.51 -10.15
N THR A 110 13.06 15.06 -9.31
CA THR A 110 13.06 15.41 -7.88
C THR A 110 14.20 14.74 -7.11
N TYR A 111 14.55 13.49 -7.47
CA TYR A 111 15.72 12.81 -6.91
C TYR A 111 17.02 13.49 -7.33
N PHE A 112 17.17 13.81 -8.62
CA PHE A 112 18.34 14.51 -9.12
C PHE A 112 18.52 15.88 -8.46
N LYS A 113 17.45 16.66 -8.33
CA LYS A 113 17.50 17.98 -7.66
C LYS A 113 17.78 17.88 -6.15
N LYS A 114 17.29 16.83 -5.50
CA LYS A 114 17.45 16.68 -4.04
C LYS A 114 18.83 16.11 -3.67
N TYR A 115 19.30 15.09 -4.39
CA TYR A 115 20.48 14.33 -4.01
C TYR A 115 21.71 14.62 -4.90
N GLY A 116 21.55 15.36 -6.01
CA GLY A 116 22.61 15.63 -6.98
C GLY A 116 23.00 14.43 -7.86
N ILE A 117 22.47 13.25 -7.54
CA ILE A 117 22.68 11.98 -8.24
C ILE A 117 21.41 11.16 -8.21
N ARG A 118 21.21 10.33 -9.24
CA ARG A 118 20.15 9.32 -9.27
C ARG A 118 20.67 8.01 -9.85
N ASP A 119 20.16 6.90 -9.39
CA ASP A 119 20.28 5.64 -10.10
C ASP A 119 19.21 5.61 -11.22
N TYR A 120 19.65 5.70 -12.47
CA TYR A 120 18.75 5.71 -13.64
C TYR A 120 18.11 4.34 -13.90
N ARG A 121 18.66 3.27 -13.35
CA ARG A 121 18.20 1.90 -13.53
C ARG A 121 16.89 1.68 -12.78
N GLY A 122 15.77 1.66 -13.49
CA GLY A 122 14.43 1.36 -12.95
C GLY A 122 13.86 2.35 -11.93
N GLY A 123 14.62 3.36 -11.51
CA GLY A 123 14.19 4.40 -10.57
C GLY A 123 14.54 4.16 -9.09
N GLY A 124 15.44 3.22 -8.79
CA GLY A 124 16.01 3.01 -7.45
C GLY A 124 14.95 2.85 -6.36
N ARG A 125 15.06 3.66 -5.30
CA ARG A 125 14.10 3.72 -4.18
C ARG A 125 12.71 4.26 -4.54
N ALA A 126 12.58 5.04 -5.63
CA ALA A 126 11.28 5.54 -6.09
C ALA A 126 10.46 4.48 -6.86
N SER A 127 11.04 3.34 -7.17
CA SER A 127 10.38 2.23 -7.86
C SER A 127 9.34 1.56 -6.95
N ALA A 128 8.21 1.12 -7.56
CA ALA A 128 7.21 0.29 -6.86
C ALA A 128 7.80 -1.05 -6.34
N ARG A 129 9.00 -1.45 -6.78
CA ARG A 129 9.73 -2.62 -6.25
C ARG A 129 9.98 -2.51 -4.74
N GLU A 130 10.21 -1.31 -4.23
CA GLU A 130 10.42 -1.03 -2.80
C GLU A 130 9.28 -1.54 -1.92
N THR A 131 8.05 -1.53 -2.43
CA THR A 131 6.86 -2.00 -1.69
C THR A 131 6.89 -3.48 -1.31
N VAL A 132 7.79 -4.29 -1.89
CA VAL A 132 7.98 -5.70 -1.51
C VAL A 132 8.33 -5.84 -0.03
N MET A 133 9.17 -4.94 0.50
CA MET A 133 9.55 -4.94 1.91
C MET A 133 8.44 -4.43 2.82
N ARG A 134 7.58 -3.53 2.33
CA ARG A 134 6.39 -3.10 3.07
C ARG A 134 5.40 -4.24 3.24
N VAL A 135 5.19 -5.04 2.19
CA VAL A 135 4.33 -6.23 2.25
C VAL A 135 4.92 -7.29 3.19
N ALA A 136 6.23 -7.50 3.14
CA ALA A 136 6.91 -8.44 4.04
C ALA A 136 6.75 -8.03 5.52
N GLY A 137 6.99 -6.77 5.86
CA GLY A 137 6.75 -6.24 7.23
C GLY A 137 5.28 -6.25 7.62
N GLY A 138 4.39 -5.90 6.68
CA GLY A 138 2.95 -5.92 6.87
C GLY A 138 2.38 -7.32 7.09
N ALA A 139 2.96 -8.36 6.48
CA ALA A 139 2.58 -9.75 6.70
C ALA A 139 2.77 -10.16 8.18
N ILE A 140 3.87 -9.72 8.81
CA ILE A 140 4.11 -9.94 10.24
C ILE A 140 3.03 -9.23 11.06
N ALA A 141 2.73 -7.97 10.75
CA ALA A 141 1.70 -7.21 11.44
C ALA A 141 0.30 -7.85 11.27
N LYS A 142 -0.07 -8.29 10.06
CA LYS A 142 -1.34 -8.99 9.79
C LYS A 142 -1.46 -10.29 10.60
N LYS A 143 -0.37 -11.07 10.71
CA LYS A 143 -0.35 -12.30 11.53
C LYS A 143 -0.65 -11.99 12.99
N ILE A 144 -0.09 -10.93 13.55
CA ILE A 144 -0.35 -10.51 14.94
C ILE A 144 -1.79 -10.03 15.10
N LEU A 145 -2.28 -9.17 14.20
CA LEU A 145 -3.63 -8.63 14.25
C LEU A 145 -4.69 -9.73 14.12
N SER A 146 -4.45 -10.74 13.28
CA SER A 146 -5.38 -11.86 13.12
C SER A 146 -5.56 -12.66 14.42
N SER A 147 -4.53 -12.77 15.27
CA SER A 147 -4.65 -13.38 16.60
C SER A 147 -5.52 -12.57 17.56
N MET A 148 -5.71 -11.28 17.29
CA MET A 148 -6.60 -10.37 18.00
C MET A 148 -7.99 -10.28 17.34
N LYS A 149 -8.30 -11.13 16.34
CA LYS A 149 -9.53 -11.12 15.55
C LYS A 149 -9.74 -9.83 14.74
N ILE A 150 -8.69 -9.06 14.50
CA ILE A 150 -8.72 -7.89 13.63
C ILE A 150 -8.40 -8.36 12.21
N LYS A 151 -9.31 -8.09 11.26
CA LYS A 151 -9.18 -8.45 9.87
C LYS A 151 -8.96 -7.20 9.03
N ILE A 152 -8.01 -7.27 8.10
CA ILE A 152 -7.75 -6.22 7.11
C ILE A 152 -7.89 -6.85 5.73
N SER A 153 -8.80 -6.30 4.95
CA SER A 153 -9.10 -6.76 3.60
C SER A 153 -9.26 -5.57 2.65
N GLY A 154 -8.91 -5.75 1.39
CA GLY A 154 -9.01 -4.67 0.43
C GLY A 154 -9.39 -5.16 -0.96
N GLY A 155 -9.83 -4.23 -1.81
CA GLY A 155 -10.18 -4.51 -3.19
C GLY A 155 -10.28 -3.23 -4.02
N VAL A 156 -10.10 -3.39 -5.32
CA VAL A 156 -10.27 -2.28 -6.28
C VAL A 156 -11.77 -2.01 -6.42
N VAL A 157 -12.17 -0.75 -6.25
CA VAL A 157 -13.59 -0.31 -6.35
C VAL A 157 -13.84 0.62 -7.53
N GLN A 158 -12.78 1.10 -8.18
CA GLN A 158 -12.88 1.89 -9.41
C GLN A 158 -11.60 1.78 -10.23
N ILE A 159 -11.74 1.63 -11.54
CA ILE A 159 -10.64 1.76 -12.53
C ILE A 159 -11.13 2.70 -13.64
N GLY A 160 -10.47 3.84 -13.78
CA GLY A 160 -10.90 4.86 -14.73
C GLY A 160 -12.36 5.26 -14.51
N SER A 161 -13.19 5.08 -15.55
CA SER A 161 -14.64 5.36 -15.48
C SER A 161 -15.47 4.21 -14.91
N VAL A 162 -14.91 2.99 -14.81
CA VAL A 162 -15.65 1.81 -14.32
C VAL A 162 -15.65 1.80 -12.80
N LYS A 163 -16.83 1.93 -12.21
CA LYS A 163 -17.05 1.94 -10.75
C LYS A 163 -17.81 0.71 -10.32
N ALA A 164 -17.46 0.15 -9.16
CA ALA A 164 -18.25 -0.86 -8.48
C ALA A 164 -19.64 -0.31 -8.15
N LYS A 165 -20.70 -1.11 -8.41
CA LYS A 165 -22.07 -0.78 -8.00
C LYS A 165 -22.36 -1.29 -6.59
N SER A 166 -21.79 -2.42 -6.25
CA SER A 166 -21.81 -3.02 -4.92
C SER A 166 -20.38 -3.43 -4.54
N ILE A 167 -20.06 -3.37 -3.27
CA ILE A 167 -18.71 -3.71 -2.78
C ILE A 167 -18.82 -5.06 -2.06
N ASP A 168 -18.20 -6.08 -2.64
CA ASP A 168 -18.02 -7.40 -2.07
C ASP A 168 -16.52 -7.74 -2.07
N LEU A 169 -15.86 -7.58 -0.94
CA LEU A 169 -14.44 -7.88 -0.79
C LEU A 169 -14.15 -9.38 -0.84
N SER A 170 -15.14 -10.26 -0.67
CA SER A 170 -14.95 -11.70 -0.81
C SER A 170 -14.75 -12.14 -2.26
N ALA A 171 -15.24 -11.37 -3.22
CA ALA A 171 -15.07 -11.61 -4.65
C ALA A 171 -13.68 -11.21 -5.21
N VAL A 172 -12.86 -10.49 -4.42
CA VAL A 172 -11.56 -9.95 -4.85
C VAL A 172 -10.55 -11.03 -5.24
N PRO A 173 -10.38 -12.16 -4.51
CA PRO A 173 -9.44 -13.20 -4.88
C PRO A 173 -9.78 -13.93 -6.19
N ASP A 174 -11.06 -13.91 -6.61
CA ASP A 174 -11.57 -14.74 -7.68
C ASP A 174 -11.48 -14.09 -9.08
N ASN A 175 -10.97 -12.86 -9.17
CA ASN A 175 -10.88 -12.17 -10.45
C ASN A 175 -9.52 -11.50 -10.69
N SER A 176 -9.18 -11.38 -11.98
CA SER A 176 -7.87 -10.90 -12.45
C SER A 176 -7.63 -9.39 -12.23
N PHE A 177 -8.64 -8.64 -11.79
CA PHE A 177 -8.57 -7.21 -11.53
C PHE A 177 -8.53 -6.88 -10.04
N SER A 178 -8.63 -7.87 -9.16
CA SER A 178 -8.84 -7.65 -7.72
C SER A 178 -10.01 -6.70 -7.45
N PHE A 179 -11.06 -6.74 -8.30
CA PHE A 179 -12.18 -5.82 -8.30
C PHE A 179 -13.31 -6.32 -7.39
N ALA A 180 -13.83 -5.45 -6.56
CA ALA A 180 -14.82 -5.79 -5.54
C ALA A 180 -16.28 -5.89 -6.06
N ASP A 181 -16.48 -5.97 -7.37
CA ASP A 181 -17.79 -6.15 -8.00
C ASP A 181 -17.65 -7.07 -9.24
N SER A 182 -18.00 -8.34 -9.09
CA SER A 182 -17.85 -9.34 -10.15
C SER A 182 -18.72 -9.02 -11.39
N SER A 183 -19.81 -8.25 -11.24
CA SER A 183 -20.68 -7.87 -12.36
C SER A 183 -19.98 -6.93 -13.36
N LYS A 184 -18.85 -6.33 -12.99
CA LYS A 184 -18.10 -5.38 -13.80
C LYS A 184 -16.90 -5.97 -14.55
N ILE A 185 -16.63 -7.25 -14.41
CA ILE A 185 -15.40 -7.87 -14.97
C ILE A 185 -15.38 -7.78 -16.51
N ASN A 186 -16.49 -8.05 -17.19
CA ASN A 186 -16.56 -7.95 -18.64
C ASN A 186 -16.33 -6.52 -19.14
N GLU A 187 -16.93 -5.53 -18.46
CA GLU A 187 -16.71 -4.10 -18.77
C GLU A 187 -15.24 -3.69 -18.60
N LEU A 188 -14.56 -4.22 -17.56
CA LEU A 188 -13.13 -4.01 -17.33
C LEU A 188 -12.27 -4.68 -18.40
N GLU A 189 -12.60 -5.90 -18.84
CA GLU A 189 -11.88 -6.58 -19.94
C GLU A 189 -11.90 -5.71 -21.21
N ASP A 190 -13.07 -5.20 -21.60
CA ASP A 190 -13.22 -4.34 -22.78
C ASP A 190 -12.45 -3.03 -22.60
N PHE A 191 -12.52 -2.42 -21.42
CA PHE A 191 -11.80 -1.20 -21.08
C PHE A 191 -10.28 -1.39 -21.22
N PHE A 192 -9.72 -2.48 -20.66
CA PHE A 192 -8.29 -2.77 -20.76
C PHE A 192 -7.84 -3.13 -22.16
N ASN A 193 -8.68 -3.78 -22.97
CA ASN A 193 -8.40 -4.06 -24.37
C ASN A 193 -8.26 -2.77 -25.20
N LYS A 194 -9.11 -1.76 -24.91
CA LYS A 194 -9.02 -0.42 -25.52
C LYS A 194 -7.75 0.31 -25.04
N LEU A 195 -7.52 0.37 -23.73
CA LEU A 195 -6.36 1.03 -23.13
C LEU A 195 -5.03 0.49 -23.69
N ARG A 196 -4.94 -0.82 -23.92
CA ARG A 196 -3.76 -1.46 -24.50
C ARG A 196 -3.52 -1.01 -25.96
N LYS A 197 -4.59 -0.83 -26.76
CA LYS A 197 -4.47 -0.32 -28.14
C LYS A 197 -3.99 1.14 -28.13
N GLU A 198 -4.38 1.91 -27.15
CA GLU A 198 -3.97 3.31 -26.97
C GLU A 198 -2.56 3.45 -26.38
N GLN A 199 -1.94 2.35 -25.93
CA GLN A 199 -0.62 2.32 -25.27
C GLN A 199 -0.54 3.27 -24.04
N ASP A 200 -1.64 3.40 -23.32
CA ASP A 200 -1.79 4.33 -22.20
C ASP A 200 -1.98 3.59 -20.87
N SER A 201 -2.12 4.34 -19.81
CA SER A 201 -2.33 3.86 -18.44
C SER A 201 -3.50 4.56 -17.77
N ILE A 202 -4.02 3.95 -16.70
CA ILE A 202 -5.19 4.46 -15.98
C ILE A 202 -4.99 4.38 -14.48
N GLY A 203 -5.65 5.30 -13.73
CA GLY A 203 -5.69 5.28 -12.28
C GLY A 203 -6.76 4.35 -11.73
N ALA A 204 -6.70 4.10 -10.42
CA ALA A 204 -7.67 3.30 -9.71
C ALA A 204 -7.99 3.87 -8.32
N LYS A 205 -9.15 3.50 -7.77
CA LYS A 205 -9.49 3.68 -6.36
C LYS A 205 -9.62 2.31 -5.69
N ILE A 206 -9.00 2.16 -4.53
CA ILE A 206 -8.98 0.95 -3.74
C ILE A 206 -9.66 1.24 -2.40
N LEU A 207 -10.49 0.31 -1.94
CA LEU A 207 -10.97 0.26 -0.57
C LEU A 207 -10.06 -0.68 0.24
N VAL A 208 -9.67 -0.24 1.44
CA VAL A 208 -9.14 -1.11 2.49
C VAL A 208 -10.04 -0.98 3.70
N ARG A 209 -10.53 -2.12 4.19
CA ARG A 209 -11.41 -2.22 5.36
C ARG A 209 -10.70 -2.85 6.53
N ILE A 210 -10.91 -2.30 7.71
CA ILE A 210 -10.50 -2.85 9.00
C ILE A 210 -11.75 -3.27 9.73
N GLU A 211 -11.84 -4.56 10.09
CA GLU A 211 -12.94 -5.16 10.83
C GLU A 211 -12.45 -5.63 12.19
N GLY A 212 -13.24 -5.46 13.23
CA GLY A 212 -12.96 -5.97 14.58
C GLY A 212 -11.93 -5.16 15.39
N LEU A 213 -11.63 -3.94 14.98
CA LEU A 213 -10.80 -3.06 15.80
C LEU A 213 -11.60 -2.56 17.01
N MET A 214 -11.08 -2.80 18.21
CA MET A 214 -11.70 -2.36 19.46
C MET A 214 -11.79 -0.81 19.53
N PRO A 215 -12.77 -0.24 20.25
CA PRO A 215 -12.79 1.19 20.54
C PRO A 215 -11.58 1.60 21.38
N GLY A 216 -11.16 2.86 21.27
CA GLY A 216 -10.11 3.44 22.10
C GLY A 216 -8.70 3.42 21.48
N ILE A 217 -8.51 2.98 20.23
CA ILE A 217 -7.20 2.98 19.57
C ILE A 217 -6.98 4.29 18.80
N GLY A 218 -5.82 4.91 19.00
CA GLY A 218 -5.44 6.22 18.48
C GLY A 218 -5.27 7.25 19.57
N SER A 219 -4.77 8.43 19.24
CA SER A 219 -4.45 9.47 20.23
C SER A 219 -4.78 10.87 19.71
N PRO A 220 -5.46 11.73 20.52
CA PRO A 220 -5.53 13.14 20.25
C PRO A 220 -4.13 13.75 20.55
N VAL A 221 -3.71 14.85 20.05
CA VAL A 221 -4.28 15.74 19.06
C VAL A 221 -3.58 15.53 17.72
N PHE A 222 -2.27 15.19 17.73
CA PHE A 222 -1.40 15.12 16.58
C PHE A 222 -1.24 13.71 15.99
N SER A 223 -1.46 12.67 16.79
CA SER A 223 -1.37 11.26 16.36
C SER A 223 -2.76 10.62 16.26
N LYS A 224 -3.72 11.37 15.71
CA LYS A 224 -5.05 10.86 15.40
C LYS A 224 -4.95 9.63 14.51
N LEU A 225 -5.79 8.62 14.76
CA LEU A 225 -5.79 7.38 13.98
C LEU A 225 -6.03 7.63 12.48
N ASP A 226 -6.97 8.52 12.14
CA ASP A 226 -7.24 8.94 10.75
C ASP A 226 -6.02 9.61 10.10
N ALA A 227 -5.29 10.46 10.85
CA ALA A 227 -4.07 11.10 10.36
C ALA A 227 -2.93 10.10 10.13
N GLU A 228 -2.70 9.16 11.05
CA GLU A 228 -1.66 8.13 10.90
C GLU A 228 -2.01 7.14 9.77
N LEU A 229 -3.27 6.76 9.61
CA LEU A 229 -3.74 5.97 8.47
C LEU A 229 -3.53 6.74 7.16
N ALA A 230 -3.95 7.99 7.07
CA ALA A 230 -3.77 8.81 5.87
C ALA A 230 -2.28 8.99 5.53
N LYS A 231 -1.42 9.26 6.50
CA LYS A 231 0.04 9.35 6.35
C LYS A 231 0.63 8.05 5.81
N SER A 232 0.21 6.91 6.35
CA SER A 232 0.70 5.60 5.92
C SER A 232 0.32 5.31 4.46
N MET A 233 -0.90 5.64 4.05
CA MET A 233 -1.40 5.48 2.69
C MET A 233 -0.73 6.46 1.71
N MET A 234 -0.63 7.76 2.06
CA MET A 234 0.03 8.77 1.22
C MET A 234 1.52 8.48 1.00
N GLY A 235 2.15 7.72 1.89
CA GLY A 235 3.52 7.23 1.73
C GLY A 235 3.69 6.13 0.68
N VAL A 236 2.61 5.57 0.13
CA VAL A 236 2.66 4.56 -0.93
C VAL A 236 2.79 5.21 -2.31
N ASN A 237 3.65 4.64 -3.15
CA ASN A 237 3.87 5.15 -4.51
C ASN A 237 2.55 5.27 -5.28
N ALA A 238 2.42 6.34 -6.07
CA ALA A 238 1.26 6.68 -6.89
C ALA A 238 -0.01 7.14 -6.15
N VAL A 239 -0.11 7.04 -4.84
CA VAL A 239 -1.26 7.55 -4.07
C VAL A 239 -1.36 9.07 -4.21
N LYS A 240 -2.60 9.57 -4.39
CA LYS A 240 -2.92 10.99 -4.58
C LYS A 240 -4.05 11.49 -3.69
N ALA A 241 -4.91 10.61 -3.19
CA ALA A 241 -5.95 10.96 -2.22
C ALA A 241 -6.22 9.79 -1.29
N VAL A 242 -6.60 10.12 -0.06
CA VAL A 242 -7.06 9.19 0.97
C VAL A 242 -8.35 9.77 1.56
N GLU A 243 -9.39 8.96 1.63
CA GLU A 243 -10.69 9.33 2.18
C GLU A 243 -11.09 8.30 3.25
N LEU A 244 -11.66 8.77 4.35
CA LEU A 244 -12.19 7.92 5.43
C LEU A 244 -13.66 8.26 5.64
N GLY A 245 -14.46 7.27 6.02
CA GLY A 245 -15.89 7.43 6.21
C GLY A 245 -16.58 8.00 4.98
N SER A 246 -17.36 9.05 5.14
CA SER A 246 -18.05 9.75 4.04
C SER A 246 -17.10 10.50 3.10
N GLY A 247 -15.80 10.63 3.45
CA GLY A 247 -14.78 11.24 2.60
C GLY A 247 -15.16 12.66 2.17
N THR A 248 -14.94 12.99 0.88
CA THR A 248 -15.24 14.32 0.34
C THR A 248 -16.72 14.66 0.30
N LYS A 249 -17.63 13.69 0.46
CA LYS A 249 -19.09 13.94 0.50
C LYS A 249 -19.54 14.76 1.71
N VAL A 250 -18.73 14.81 2.77
CA VAL A 250 -19.06 15.56 4.00
C VAL A 250 -19.33 17.04 3.74
N VAL A 251 -18.78 17.64 2.67
CA VAL A 251 -18.98 19.05 2.34
C VAL A 251 -20.41 19.35 1.86
N GLU A 252 -21.16 18.34 1.41
CA GLU A 252 -22.54 18.42 0.96
C GLU A 252 -23.54 18.06 2.06
N MET A 253 -23.07 17.51 3.19
CA MET A 253 -23.90 17.02 4.28
C MET A 253 -24.14 18.09 5.33
N LYS A 254 -25.37 18.17 5.84
CA LYS A 254 -25.66 18.93 7.05
C LYS A 254 -25.15 18.21 8.29
N GLY A 255 -24.86 18.95 9.36
CA GLY A 255 -24.41 18.35 10.61
C GLY A 255 -25.38 17.31 11.18
N SER A 256 -26.70 17.49 10.98
CA SER A 256 -27.72 16.52 11.38
C SER A 256 -27.69 15.22 10.56
N GLU A 257 -27.19 15.27 9.33
CA GLU A 257 -27.07 14.11 8.42
C GLU A 257 -25.74 13.38 8.62
N ASN A 258 -24.68 14.13 8.94
CA ASN A 258 -23.34 13.58 9.07
C ASN A 258 -23.06 12.92 10.44
N ARG A 259 -23.76 13.34 11.50
CA ARG A 259 -23.53 12.78 12.85
C ARG A 259 -24.01 11.35 12.95
N ASP A 260 -23.16 10.47 13.49
CA ASP A 260 -23.52 9.10 13.81
C ASP A 260 -24.18 9.05 15.17
N LEU A 261 -25.46 8.66 15.22
CA LEU A 261 -26.22 8.60 16.48
C LEU A 261 -25.78 7.38 17.29
N ILE A 262 -25.44 7.65 18.56
CA ILE A 262 -25.07 6.58 19.51
C ILE A 262 -26.34 5.95 20.04
N LYS A 263 -26.47 4.64 19.89
CA LYS A 263 -27.56 3.81 20.41
C LYS A 263 -27.03 2.77 21.41
N LYS A 264 -27.94 2.06 22.03
CA LYS A 264 -27.61 1.05 23.04
C LYS A 264 -26.71 -0.07 22.51
N ASP A 265 -26.85 -0.38 21.20
CA ASP A 265 -26.17 -1.48 20.54
C ASP A 265 -25.05 -1.00 19.58
N GLY A 266 -24.59 0.25 19.70
CA GLY A 266 -23.55 0.85 18.86
C GLY A 266 -24.01 2.11 18.12
N PHE A 267 -23.42 2.37 16.95
CA PHE A 267 -23.73 3.53 16.12
C PHE A 267 -24.77 3.19 15.05
N GLU A 268 -25.71 4.12 14.79
CA GLU A 268 -26.76 3.92 13.78
C GLU A 268 -26.22 4.03 12.35
N THR A 269 -25.22 4.86 12.15
CA THR A 269 -24.53 5.11 10.89
C THR A 269 -23.04 5.18 11.13
N ASN A 270 -22.23 5.11 10.08
CA ASN A 270 -20.77 5.19 10.16
C ASN A 270 -20.20 6.25 9.19
N ASN A 271 -20.76 7.47 9.24
CA ASN A 271 -20.30 8.60 8.43
C ASN A 271 -18.88 9.05 8.79
N SER A 272 -18.54 8.96 10.07
CA SER A 272 -17.19 9.25 10.60
C SER A 272 -16.15 8.20 10.25
N GLY A 273 -16.59 7.03 9.73
CA GLY A 273 -15.68 5.97 9.28
C GLY A 273 -14.94 5.24 10.41
N GLY A 274 -15.64 4.96 11.52
CA GLY A 274 -15.09 4.20 12.65
C GLY A 274 -14.13 4.99 13.56
N ILE A 275 -13.99 6.31 13.35
CA ILE A 275 -13.03 7.16 14.09
C ILE A 275 -13.73 8.45 14.53
N LEU A 276 -13.69 8.71 15.84
CA LEU A 276 -14.20 9.92 16.47
C LEU A 276 -13.10 10.59 17.28
N GLY A 277 -12.84 11.86 17.01
CA GLY A 277 -11.79 12.61 17.71
C GLY A 277 -10.37 12.06 17.51
N GLY A 278 -10.15 11.25 16.49
CA GLY A 278 -8.87 10.57 16.19
C GLY A 278 -8.69 9.24 16.91
N ILE A 279 -9.76 8.68 17.46
CA ILE A 279 -9.77 7.43 18.24
C ILE A 279 -10.83 6.50 17.63
N SER A 280 -10.55 5.19 17.55
CA SER A 280 -11.50 4.20 17.04
C SER A 280 -12.73 4.11 17.95
N ASN A 281 -13.90 3.91 17.34
CA ASN A 281 -15.19 3.80 18.05
C ASN A 281 -15.75 2.36 18.08
N GLY A 282 -15.08 1.40 17.43
CA GLY A 282 -15.49 0.00 17.34
C GLY A 282 -16.16 -0.40 16.04
N ASP A 283 -16.62 0.57 15.23
CA ASP A 283 -17.14 0.29 13.88
C ASP A 283 -16.02 -0.04 12.89
N ASP A 284 -16.40 -0.64 11.77
CA ASP A 284 -15.48 -0.88 10.66
C ASP A 284 -14.88 0.44 10.14
N ILE A 285 -13.59 0.40 9.79
CA ILE A 285 -12.92 1.55 9.20
C ILE A 285 -12.69 1.30 7.72
N ASP A 286 -13.36 2.08 6.88
CA ASP A 286 -13.22 2.07 5.43
C ASP A 286 -12.30 3.21 4.97
N ILE A 287 -11.22 2.82 4.28
CA ILE A 287 -10.20 3.74 3.75
C ILE A 287 -10.22 3.63 2.22
N PHE A 288 -10.60 4.70 1.54
CA PHE A 288 -10.57 4.80 0.09
C PHE A 288 -9.29 5.50 -0.37
N VAL A 289 -8.52 4.83 -1.22
CA VAL A 289 -7.21 5.31 -1.68
C VAL A 289 -7.20 5.44 -3.19
N SER A 290 -6.95 6.65 -3.69
CA SER A 290 -6.88 6.94 -5.13
C SER A 290 -5.42 6.95 -5.61
N LEU A 291 -5.14 6.19 -6.66
CA LEU A 291 -3.83 6.08 -7.28
C LEU A 291 -3.85 6.71 -8.68
N LYS A 292 -2.79 7.47 -8.98
CA LYS A 292 -2.58 8.03 -10.31
C LYS A 292 -2.24 6.93 -11.33
N PRO A 293 -2.41 7.19 -12.64
CA PRO A 293 -1.90 6.33 -13.70
C PRO A 293 -0.39 6.09 -13.61
N THR A 294 0.08 4.99 -14.19
CA THR A 294 1.51 4.72 -14.36
C THR A 294 2.14 5.81 -15.22
N SER A 295 3.22 6.43 -14.74
CA SER A 295 3.87 7.53 -15.47
C SER A 295 4.67 7.07 -16.68
N SER A 296 5.17 5.82 -16.69
CA SER A 296 5.95 5.27 -17.79
C SER A 296 5.01 4.56 -18.75
N ILE A 297 4.71 5.20 -19.87
CA ILE A 297 3.90 4.67 -20.98
C ILE A 297 4.73 4.59 -22.26
N SER A 298 4.27 3.82 -23.24
CA SER A 298 5.01 3.61 -24.50
C SER A 298 4.82 4.75 -25.51
N GLN A 299 3.96 5.71 -25.24
CA GLN A 299 3.77 6.90 -26.07
C GLN A 299 5.01 7.80 -26.00
N SER A 300 5.39 8.36 -27.17
CA SER A 300 6.45 9.36 -27.24
C SER A 300 6.02 10.67 -26.58
N THR A 301 6.91 11.30 -25.85
CA THR A 301 6.66 12.58 -25.18
C THR A 301 7.93 13.45 -25.18
N LYS A 302 7.75 14.77 -25.05
CA LYS A 302 8.87 15.69 -24.84
C LYS A 302 9.22 15.77 -23.36
N THR A 303 10.52 15.91 -23.09
CA THR A 303 11.06 16.11 -21.76
C THR A 303 12.36 16.91 -21.83
N VAL A 304 13.09 16.98 -20.72
CA VAL A 304 14.44 17.53 -20.68
C VAL A 304 15.45 16.46 -20.22
N ASP A 305 16.69 16.65 -20.64
CA ASP A 305 17.81 15.87 -20.11
C ASP A 305 18.39 16.47 -18.83
N THR A 306 19.46 15.89 -18.32
CA THR A 306 20.15 16.36 -17.11
C THR A 306 20.86 17.70 -17.30
N GLU A 307 21.12 18.12 -18.54
CA GLU A 307 21.71 19.40 -18.94
C GLU A 307 20.65 20.47 -19.25
N ASN A 308 19.37 20.13 -19.12
CA ASN A 308 18.19 20.97 -19.40
C ASN A 308 17.96 21.26 -20.89
N ASN A 309 18.40 20.38 -21.79
CA ASN A 309 18.05 20.43 -23.20
C ASN A 309 16.72 19.72 -23.45
N GLU A 310 15.86 20.26 -24.34
CA GLU A 310 14.64 19.57 -24.76
C GLU A 310 14.98 18.35 -25.60
N VAL A 311 14.40 17.20 -25.22
CA VAL A 311 14.61 15.91 -25.89
C VAL A 311 13.33 15.11 -26.02
N ASP A 312 13.26 14.26 -27.03
CA ASP A 312 12.18 13.28 -27.16
C ASP A 312 12.49 12.06 -26.29
N LEU A 313 11.46 11.58 -25.62
CA LEU A 313 11.50 10.40 -24.76
C LEU A 313 10.42 9.42 -25.18
N GLN A 314 10.83 8.18 -25.44
CA GLN A 314 9.93 7.03 -25.50
C GLN A 314 10.44 5.97 -24.53
N VAL A 315 9.63 5.64 -23.53
CA VAL A 315 10.01 4.64 -22.54
C VAL A 315 9.65 3.25 -23.06
N LYS A 316 10.68 2.46 -23.33
CA LYS A 316 10.54 1.04 -23.69
C LYS A 316 10.52 0.23 -22.39
N GLY A 317 9.66 -0.78 -22.31
CA GLY A 317 9.64 -1.66 -21.14
C GLY A 317 8.26 -2.24 -20.83
N ARG A 318 8.23 -3.10 -19.81
CA ARG A 318 7.02 -3.79 -19.35
C ARG A 318 6.45 -3.03 -18.15
N HIS A 319 5.49 -2.14 -18.40
CA HIS A 319 4.84 -1.35 -17.37
C HIS A 319 3.43 -1.86 -17.08
N ASP A 320 2.98 -1.70 -15.83
CA ASP A 320 1.59 -1.98 -15.46
C ASP A 320 0.67 -0.91 -16.10
N PRO A 321 -0.34 -1.27 -16.88
CA PRO A 321 -1.31 -0.30 -17.42
C PRO A 321 -2.15 0.33 -16.29
N CYS A 322 -2.27 -0.34 -15.15
CA CYS A 322 -2.90 0.17 -13.94
C CYS A 322 -2.18 -0.37 -12.70
N VAL A 323 -1.50 0.49 -11.96
CA VAL A 323 -0.81 0.10 -10.71
C VAL A 323 -1.77 -0.37 -9.62
N GLY A 324 -3.03 0.04 -9.70
CA GLY A 324 -4.07 -0.33 -8.73
C GLY A 324 -4.29 -1.84 -8.61
N LEU A 325 -4.09 -2.60 -9.71
CA LEU A 325 -4.27 -4.06 -9.71
C LEU A 325 -3.34 -4.79 -8.73
N ARG A 326 -2.22 -4.18 -8.36
CA ARG A 326 -1.21 -4.76 -7.46
C ARG A 326 -1.07 -3.99 -6.15
N ALA A 327 -1.79 -2.89 -5.97
CA ALA A 327 -1.62 -2.02 -4.82
C ALA A 327 -2.39 -2.50 -3.59
N THR A 328 -3.44 -3.31 -3.75
CA THR A 328 -4.27 -3.80 -2.64
C THR A 328 -3.44 -4.43 -1.51
N PRO A 329 -2.59 -5.44 -1.73
CA PRO A 329 -1.81 -6.03 -0.64
C PRO A 329 -0.79 -5.07 -0.03
N ILE A 330 -0.34 -4.05 -0.79
CA ILE A 330 0.57 -3.02 -0.28
C ILE A 330 -0.16 -2.10 0.70
N LEU A 331 -1.37 -1.67 0.35
CA LEU A 331 -2.19 -0.80 1.19
C LEU A 331 -2.65 -1.54 2.45
N GLU A 332 -3.09 -2.80 2.33
CA GLU A 332 -3.40 -3.67 3.47
C GLU A 332 -2.22 -3.81 4.43
N ALA A 333 -1.01 -3.99 3.90
CA ALA A 333 0.22 -4.12 4.69
C ALA A 333 0.53 -2.83 5.47
N MET A 334 0.37 -1.67 4.84
CA MET A 334 0.60 -0.38 5.49
C MET A 334 -0.44 -0.10 6.59
N VAL A 335 -1.72 -0.43 6.33
CA VAL A 335 -2.79 -0.37 7.35
C VAL A 335 -2.46 -1.30 8.51
N ALA A 336 -2.05 -2.54 8.25
CA ALA A 336 -1.73 -3.50 9.29
C ALA A 336 -0.60 -3.00 10.21
N MET A 337 0.47 -2.48 9.64
CA MET A 337 1.57 -1.92 10.42
C MET A 337 1.14 -0.69 11.24
N CYS A 338 0.31 0.19 10.65
CA CYS A 338 -0.21 1.36 11.35
C CYS A 338 -1.08 0.95 12.55
N ILE A 339 -2.04 0.05 12.34
CA ILE A 339 -2.95 -0.41 13.41
C ILE A 339 -2.18 -1.13 14.52
N LEU A 340 -1.25 -2.02 14.15
CA LEU A 340 -0.43 -2.72 15.15
C LEU A 340 0.41 -1.74 15.99
N ASP A 341 1.03 -0.75 15.34
CA ASP A 341 1.82 0.29 16.03
C ASP A 341 0.95 1.08 17.01
N GLN A 342 -0.27 1.49 16.61
CA GLN A 342 -1.21 2.19 17.48
C GLN A 342 -1.70 1.31 18.66
N ILE A 343 -1.95 0.02 18.45
CA ILE A 343 -2.30 -0.92 19.53
C ILE A 343 -1.15 -1.09 20.51
N LEU A 344 0.10 -1.16 20.04
CA LEU A 344 1.26 -1.28 20.93
C LEU A 344 1.51 0.00 21.74
N LEU A 345 1.27 1.17 21.14
CA LEU A 345 1.32 2.46 21.83
C LEU A 345 0.24 2.52 22.93
N ASP A 346 -0.97 2.13 22.60
CA ASP A 346 -2.10 2.08 23.53
C ASP A 346 -1.83 1.14 24.73
N ARG A 347 -1.30 -0.05 24.48
CA ARG A 347 -0.88 -0.99 25.53
C ARG A 347 0.16 -0.40 26.49
N GLY A 348 1.06 0.44 25.99
CA GLY A 348 2.06 1.11 26.80
C GLY A 348 1.47 2.18 27.73
N GLN A 349 0.37 2.82 27.33
CA GLN A 349 -0.23 3.94 28.04
C GLN A 349 -1.51 3.57 28.79
N CYS A 350 -2.38 2.76 28.20
CA CYS A 350 -3.76 2.54 28.64
C CYS A 350 -4.08 1.08 28.98
N SER A 351 -3.07 0.24 29.26
CA SER A 351 -3.29 -1.19 29.53
C SER A 351 -4.14 -1.47 30.78
N ASN A 352 -4.29 -0.50 31.66
CA ASN A 352 -5.09 -0.58 32.91
C ASN A 352 -6.52 -0.02 32.73
N VAL A 353 -6.89 0.42 31.55
CA VAL A 353 -8.24 0.95 31.29
C VAL A 353 -9.15 -0.20 30.92
N ASP A 354 -10.23 -0.39 31.70
CA ASP A 354 -11.34 -1.26 31.35
C ASP A 354 -12.21 -0.55 30.29
N ARG A 355 -12.49 -1.24 29.19
CA ARG A 355 -13.27 -0.70 28.07
C ARG A 355 -14.62 -1.37 27.87
N ASP A 356 -14.98 -2.29 28.77
CA ASP A 356 -16.29 -2.89 28.80
C ASP A 356 -17.28 -1.87 29.42
N LEU A 357 -18.12 -1.27 28.57
CA LEU A 357 -19.19 -0.35 28.98
C LEU A 357 -20.52 -1.09 29.15
#